data_8d7b136d93f78ab00383ec9ea850f96b
#
_entry.id   8d7b136d93f78ab00383ec9ea850f96b
#
_cell.length_a   1.000
_cell.length_b   1.000
_cell.length_c   1.000
_cell.angle_alpha   90.00
_cell.angle_beta   90.00
_cell.angle_gamma   90.00
#
_symmetry.space_group_name_H-M   'P 1'
#
loop_
_entity.id
_entity.type
_entity.pdbx_description
1 polymer ?
#
loop_
_entity_poly.entity_id
_entity_poly.type
_entity_poly.pdbx_seq_one_letter_code
_entity_poly.pdbx_strand_id
1 'polypeptide(L)'
;MSQKFPISKLTLALLTLPVASLTHAAGLDRSGQDIKGFFNEGTYAEIDFAYLKTDISGHDNAANSFALSNDEYVKGTSTGNMTKDAYTFMRYGVKTDINDMISVGVFYDEPWGAEVEYEDDSAFVSKKGTDQYIGQLGNTVIADKSEVVNPDLKNDPNYDPNTKVSVHTESWTGLVGFKSPDGFEIYGGPVLQKAKADLQLRGQAYGPITGYEANVNGDTAYGWVAGVGYSIPEIALKANLTYRSEIDHKTSISESIPILKSERAGLVLSQLENGSAYQQQILEAEGKAVSRAKVTTPESVNFNFQTGLSEKHQLLGTLDVRWVPWSDFSIVPPLYNAISKASAKDEPAGLPLLAYKDDQWKVDVGLAKRFNEKLAGSVVVGWDSGAGDPTSSLGTIDGYYSIGGGVKYNFTPEWAVSVGGKYMKFGDATGVLPNGTAMVSKFEDNDGYVLGAKLSYHGK
;
A
#
# COMPACT_ATOMS: atom_id res chain seq x y z
N MET A 1 22.71 -47.60 -12.62
CA MET A 1 21.35 -47.69 -12.05
C MET A 1 21.11 -46.41 -11.32
N SER A 2 20.45 -45.44 -11.97
CA SER A 2 20.06 -44.18 -11.36
C SER A 2 18.78 -44.42 -10.58
N GLN A 3 18.83 -44.32 -9.27
CA GLN A 3 17.62 -44.33 -8.43
C GLN A 3 16.85 -43.04 -8.73
N LYS A 4 15.69 -43.18 -9.36
CA LYS A 4 14.75 -42.08 -9.55
C LYS A 4 14.15 -41.75 -8.18
N PHE A 5 14.36 -40.52 -7.75
CA PHE A 5 13.93 -40.00 -6.45
C PHE A 5 12.44 -39.67 -6.48
N PRO A 6 11.64 -40.12 -5.50
CA PRO A 6 10.25 -39.71 -5.39
C PRO A 6 10.12 -38.38 -4.59
N ILE A 7 10.88 -37.35 -4.99
CA ILE A 7 10.78 -36.02 -4.37
C ILE A 7 9.53 -35.28 -4.84
N SER A 8 8.90 -35.71 -5.95
CA SER A 8 7.97 -34.93 -6.76
C SER A 8 6.62 -34.56 -6.11
N LYS A 9 6.15 -35.26 -5.10
CA LYS A 9 4.78 -35.00 -4.58
C LYS A 9 4.70 -34.25 -3.25
N LEU A 10 5.78 -34.17 -2.49
CA LEU A 10 5.78 -33.53 -1.16
C LEU A 10 6.60 -32.25 -1.09
N THR A 11 7.55 -32.06 -2.01
CA THR A 11 8.45 -30.89 -2.01
C THR A 11 7.73 -29.62 -2.45
N LEU A 12 6.76 -29.73 -3.34
CA LEU A 12 5.98 -28.60 -3.84
C LEU A 12 5.16 -27.89 -2.76
N ALA A 13 4.73 -28.64 -1.75
CA ALA A 13 3.83 -28.15 -0.71
C ALA A 13 4.53 -27.37 0.43
N LEU A 14 5.87 -27.26 0.41
CA LEU A 14 6.64 -26.57 1.44
C LEU A 14 6.66 -25.03 1.30
N LEU A 15 6.37 -24.52 0.11
CA LEU A 15 6.76 -23.18 -0.31
C LEU A 15 5.85 -22.05 0.09
N THR A 16 4.68 -22.32 0.47
CA THR A 16 3.72 -21.25 0.74
C THR A 16 3.47 -21.11 2.23
N LEU A 17 4.41 -20.50 2.95
CA LEU A 17 4.08 -19.96 4.26
C LEU A 17 3.26 -18.68 4.08
N PRO A 18 2.18 -18.51 4.82
CA PRO A 18 1.27 -17.38 4.66
C PRO A 18 1.91 -16.01 4.95
N VAL A 19 3.11 -16.00 5.51
CA VAL A 19 3.75 -14.80 6.06
C VAL A 19 4.83 -14.19 5.14
N ALA A 20 5.31 -14.94 4.13
CA ALA A 20 6.42 -14.47 3.30
C ALA A 20 6.05 -13.30 2.38
N SER A 21 4.77 -13.20 1.99
CA SER A 21 4.29 -12.19 1.04
C SER A 21 3.48 -11.05 1.66
N LEU A 22 3.21 -11.11 2.98
CA LEU A 22 2.36 -10.14 3.65
C LEU A 22 3.22 -9.16 4.44
N THR A 23 3.39 -7.97 3.90
CA THR A 23 4.17 -6.91 4.58
C THR A 23 3.58 -5.57 4.23
N HIS A 24 3.50 -4.66 5.18
CA HIS A 24 3.50 -3.24 4.86
C HIS A 24 4.90 -2.93 4.36
N ALA A 25 5.01 -2.77 3.07
CA ALA A 25 6.20 -2.23 2.46
C ALA A 25 6.08 -0.70 2.45
N ALA A 26 7.19 -0.04 2.23
CA ALA A 26 7.17 1.36 1.85
C ALA A 26 6.25 1.57 0.63
N GLY A 27 5.72 2.74 0.49
CA GLY A 27 4.66 3.00 -0.48
C GLY A 27 3.32 2.40 -0.02
N LEU A 28 2.53 1.93 -0.97
CA LEU A 28 1.22 1.32 -0.71
C LEU A 28 1.24 -0.21 -0.86
N ASP A 29 2.40 -0.86 -1.03
CA ASP A 29 2.49 -2.30 -1.30
C ASP A 29 2.06 -3.13 -0.08
N ARG A 30 1.08 -4.02 -0.25
CA ARG A 30 0.46 -4.78 0.84
C ARG A 30 0.60 -6.29 0.65
N SER A 31 0.08 -6.85 -0.43
CA SER A 31 0.04 -8.31 -0.62
C SER A 31 1.25 -8.87 -1.38
N GLY A 32 2.06 -8.02 -2.01
CA GLY A 32 3.12 -8.44 -2.92
C GLY A 32 2.62 -9.12 -4.20
N GLN A 33 1.30 -9.16 -4.42
CA GLN A 33 0.64 -9.74 -5.61
C GLN A 33 1.06 -11.19 -5.91
N ASP A 34 1.19 -12.00 -4.87
CA ASP A 34 1.69 -13.39 -4.95
C ASP A 34 0.72 -14.31 -5.67
N ILE A 35 1.23 -15.00 -6.69
CA ILE A 35 0.51 -16.04 -7.45
C ILE A 35 1.20 -17.41 -7.39
N LYS A 36 2.04 -17.66 -6.37
CA LYS A 36 2.77 -18.93 -6.24
C LYS A 36 1.86 -20.15 -6.21
N GLY A 37 0.61 -19.98 -5.78
CA GLY A 37 -0.42 -21.00 -5.84
C GLY A 37 -0.65 -21.56 -7.25
N PHE A 38 -0.46 -20.73 -8.30
CA PHE A 38 -0.62 -21.14 -9.69
C PHE A 38 0.40 -22.19 -10.15
N PHE A 39 1.60 -22.21 -9.58
CA PHE A 39 2.67 -23.11 -9.97
C PHE A 39 2.64 -24.49 -9.27
N ASN A 40 1.55 -24.81 -8.56
CA ASN A 40 1.35 -26.15 -8.02
C ASN A 40 0.85 -27.10 -9.13
N GLU A 41 1.18 -28.37 -8.99
CA GLU A 41 0.69 -29.41 -9.90
C GLU A 41 -0.74 -29.82 -9.54
N GLY A 42 -1.51 -30.29 -10.55
CA GLY A 42 -2.86 -30.76 -10.38
C GLY A 42 -3.86 -29.66 -10.01
N THR A 43 -4.81 -29.96 -9.16
CA THR A 43 -5.76 -28.99 -8.62
C THR A 43 -5.25 -28.44 -7.29
N TYR A 44 -5.18 -27.14 -7.18
CA TYR A 44 -4.75 -26.45 -5.97
C TYR A 44 -5.77 -25.36 -5.59
N ALA A 45 -6.08 -25.30 -4.31
CA ALA A 45 -6.87 -24.20 -3.76
C ALA A 45 -6.24 -23.71 -2.46
N GLU A 46 -6.34 -22.42 -2.19
CA GLU A 46 -5.84 -21.81 -0.96
C GLU A 46 -6.77 -20.70 -0.46
N ILE A 47 -6.80 -20.55 0.84
CA ILE A 47 -7.28 -19.37 1.53
C ILE A 47 -6.27 -18.99 2.59
N ASP A 48 -5.80 -17.76 2.52
CA ASP A 48 -4.87 -17.15 3.46
C ASP A 48 -5.59 -16.07 4.24
N PHE A 49 -5.34 -16.02 5.53
CA PHE A 49 -5.73 -14.95 6.42
C PHE A 49 -4.47 -14.36 7.06
N ALA A 50 -4.37 -13.04 7.06
CA ALA A 50 -3.28 -12.33 7.71
C ALA A 50 -3.80 -11.26 8.67
N TYR A 51 -3.10 -11.13 9.77
CA TYR A 51 -3.25 -10.12 10.79
C TYR A 51 -1.93 -9.36 10.92
N LEU A 52 -1.96 -8.07 10.62
CA LEU A 52 -0.81 -7.17 10.75
C LEU A 52 -1.08 -6.17 11.87
N LYS A 53 -0.14 -6.09 12.81
CA LYS A 53 -0.09 -5.05 13.83
C LYS A 53 1.21 -4.30 13.70
N THR A 54 1.13 -2.99 13.57
CA THR A 54 2.28 -2.09 13.57
C THR A 54 2.24 -1.20 14.80
N ASP A 55 3.38 -0.83 15.30
CA ASP A 55 3.57 0.20 16.33
C ASP A 55 4.40 1.32 15.68
N ILE A 56 3.67 2.32 15.18
CA ILE A 56 4.26 3.43 14.44
C ILE A 56 3.90 4.72 15.14
N SER A 57 4.91 5.40 15.64
CA SER A 57 4.79 6.69 16.30
C SER A 57 5.92 7.61 15.86
N GLY A 58 5.75 8.90 16.09
CA GLY A 58 6.76 9.89 15.73
C GLY A 58 6.51 11.21 16.44
N HIS A 59 7.20 12.23 15.97
CA HIS A 59 7.08 13.58 16.44
C HIS A 59 6.87 14.54 15.27
N ASP A 60 6.06 15.56 15.50
CA ASP A 60 5.94 16.62 14.53
C ASP A 60 7.12 17.60 14.57
N ASN A 61 7.35 18.27 13.47
CA ASN A 61 8.38 19.30 13.32
C ASN A 61 7.82 20.55 12.65
N ALA A 62 6.52 20.70 12.59
CA ALA A 62 5.82 21.67 11.75
C ALA A 62 5.89 23.13 12.26
N ALA A 63 6.60 23.40 13.34
CA ALA A 63 6.63 24.69 14.03
C ALA A 63 6.96 25.92 13.17
N ASN A 64 7.44 25.75 11.93
CA ASN A 64 8.03 26.87 11.20
C ASN A 64 7.25 27.31 9.97
N SER A 65 6.24 26.58 9.51
CA SER A 65 5.70 26.90 8.20
C SER A 65 4.46 27.77 8.21
N PHE A 66 3.54 27.60 9.14
CA PHE A 66 2.22 28.26 9.06
C PHE A 66 1.57 28.55 10.42
N ALA A 67 2.33 28.49 11.53
CA ALA A 67 1.79 28.66 12.88
C ALA A 67 0.98 29.95 13.04
N LEU A 68 -0.27 29.82 13.43
CA LEU A 68 -1.20 30.92 13.68
C LEU A 68 -0.79 31.75 14.91
N SER A 69 -0.30 31.12 15.94
CA SER A 69 0.38 31.72 17.07
C SER A 69 1.35 30.72 17.69
N ASN A 70 2.52 31.20 18.11
CA ASN A 70 3.52 30.35 18.78
C ASN A 70 3.08 29.85 20.17
N ASP A 71 1.96 30.34 20.68
CA ASP A 71 1.57 30.11 22.09
C ASP A 71 0.79 28.81 22.31
N GLU A 72 0.29 28.20 21.22
CA GLU A 72 -0.55 26.97 21.31
C GLU A 72 0.11 25.72 20.73
N TYR A 73 1.28 25.85 20.09
CA TYR A 73 1.94 24.74 19.42
C TYR A 73 3.35 24.52 19.99
N VAL A 74 3.61 23.30 20.39
CA VAL A 74 4.93 22.85 20.89
C VAL A 74 5.54 21.91 19.86
N LYS A 75 6.69 22.30 19.29
CA LYS A 75 7.48 21.47 18.37
C LYS A 75 7.92 20.18 19.07
N GLY A 76 7.85 19.06 18.35
CA GLY A 76 8.22 17.75 18.86
C GLY A 76 7.09 17.06 19.60
N THR A 77 5.84 17.52 19.42
CA THR A 77 4.67 16.84 19.97
C THR A 77 4.49 15.48 19.31
N SER A 78 4.10 14.49 20.09
CA SER A 78 3.81 13.14 19.61
C SER A 78 2.72 13.16 18.53
N THR A 79 2.90 12.33 17.50
CA THR A 79 1.88 12.09 16.46
C THR A 79 0.85 11.05 16.90
N GLY A 80 0.98 10.51 18.11
CA GLY A 80 0.21 9.38 18.59
C GLY A 80 0.64 8.06 17.95
N ASN A 81 -0.16 7.02 18.14
CA ASN A 81 0.00 5.78 17.42
C ASN A 81 -0.72 5.88 16.07
N MET A 82 0.08 6.01 15.01
CA MET A 82 -0.40 6.23 13.63
C MET A 82 -1.24 5.07 13.06
N THR A 83 -1.22 3.92 13.71
CA THR A 83 -1.92 2.70 13.26
C THR A 83 -2.64 2.05 14.43
N LYS A 84 -3.76 2.65 14.84
CA LYS A 84 -4.57 2.21 16.00
C LYS A 84 -5.00 0.76 15.90
N ASP A 85 -5.53 0.40 14.75
CA ASP A 85 -6.15 -0.89 14.51
C ASP A 85 -5.20 -1.82 13.77
N ALA A 86 -5.32 -3.11 14.09
CA ALA A 86 -4.63 -4.11 13.32
C ALA A 86 -5.35 -4.32 11.98
N TYR A 87 -4.57 -4.51 10.94
CA TYR A 87 -5.10 -4.82 9.61
C TYR A 87 -5.32 -6.31 9.48
N THR A 88 -6.46 -6.65 8.91
CA THR A 88 -6.73 -8.01 8.47
C THR A 88 -6.97 -8.02 6.98
N PHE A 89 -6.37 -8.96 6.28
CA PHE A 89 -6.62 -9.14 4.86
C PHE A 89 -6.64 -10.61 4.50
N MET A 90 -7.36 -10.88 3.43
CA MET A 90 -7.56 -12.22 2.92
C MET A 90 -6.99 -12.34 1.52
N ARG A 91 -6.44 -13.49 1.23
CA ARG A 91 -6.10 -13.91 -0.12
C ARG A 91 -6.62 -15.31 -0.35
N TYR A 92 -7.15 -15.56 -1.53
CA TYR A 92 -7.59 -16.89 -1.89
C TYR A 92 -7.45 -17.11 -3.40
N GLY A 93 -7.34 -18.37 -3.76
CA GLY A 93 -7.18 -18.73 -5.15
C GLY A 93 -7.46 -20.20 -5.40
N VAL A 94 -7.77 -20.49 -6.64
CA VAL A 94 -7.94 -21.83 -7.15
C VAL A 94 -7.25 -21.95 -8.51
N LYS A 95 -6.62 -23.08 -8.71
CA LYS A 95 -5.94 -23.45 -9.96
C LYS A 95 -6.19 -24.91 -10.25
N THR A 96 -6.28 -25.28 -11.53
CA THR A 96 -6.31 -26.67 -11.97
C THR A 96 -5.55 -26.88 -13.26
N ASP A 97 -4.92 -28.03 -13.41
CA ASP A 97 -4.39 -28.49 -14.69
C ASP A 97 -5.52 -29.11 -15.51
N ILE A 98 -5.81 -28.52 -16.69
CA ILE A 98 -6.79 -29.09 -17.63
C ILE A 98 -6.20 -30.35 -18.28
N ASN A 99 -4.89 -30.32 -18.52
CA ASN A 99 -4.07 -31.43 -18.99
C ASN A 99 -2.59 -31.13 -18.65
N ASP A 100 -1.69 -32.02 -19.08
CA ASP A 100 -0.24 -31.90 -18.76
C ASP A 100 0.41 -30.61 -19.28
N MET A 101 -0.24 -29.92 -20.24
CA MET A 101 0.31 -28.71 -20.88
C MET A 101 -0.44 -27.44 -20.49
N ILE A 102 -1.68 -27.51 -20.03
CA ILE A 102 -2.54 -26.33 -19.83
C ILE A 102 -3.00 -26.26 -18.38
N SER A 103 -2.73 -25.13 -17.74
CA SER A 103 -3.22 -24.76 -16.41
C SER A 103 -4.12 -23.54 -16.49
N VAL A 104 -5.13 -23.48 -15.63
CA VAL A 104 -5.99 -22.30 -15.46
C VAL A 104 -6.12 -21.97 -13.97
N GLY A 105 -6.27 -20.70 -13.63
CA GLY A 105 -6.46 -20.31 -12.24
C GLY A 105 -7.10 -18.94 -12.08
N VAL A 106 -7.65 -18.70 -10.90
CA VAL A 106 -8.20 -17.41 -10.48
C VAL A 106 -7.73 -17.13 -9.06
N PHE A 107 -7.24 -15.91 -8.82
CA PHE A 107 -6.70 -15.47 -7.55
C PHE A 107 -7.30 -14.12 -7.15
N TYR A 108 -7.60 -13.98 -5.88
CA TYR A 108 -8.00 -12.72 -5.24
C TYR A 108 -6.92 -12.28 -4.27
N ASP A 109 -6.62 -10.98 -4.29
CA ASP A 109 -5.75 -10.34 -3.32
C ASP A 109 -6.08 -8.85 -3.13
N GLU A 110 -5.46 -8.23 -2.12
CA GLU A 110 -5.54 -6.82 -1.79
C GLU A 110 -4.14 -6.19 -1.97
N PRO A 111 -3.75 -5.82 -3.21
CA PRO A 111 -2.36 -5.51 -3.53
C PRO A 111 -1.85 -4.22 -2.92
N TRP A 112 -2.66 -3.17 -2.92
CA TRP A 112 -2.26 -1.83 -2.50
C TRP A 112 -3.18 -1.33 -1.39
N GLY A 113 -2.59 -0.69 -0.38
CA GLY A 113 -3.37 -0.08 0.67
C GLY A 113 -2.53 0.56 1.75
N ALA A 114 -3.07 1.59 2.36
CA ALA A 114 -2.53 2.26 3.53
C ALA A 114 -3.66 2.75 4.42
N GLU A 115 -3.38 2.86 5.68
CA GLU A 115 -4.24 3.53 6.65
C GLU A 115 -3.34 4.20 7.67
N VAL A 116 -3.50 5.50 7.79
CA VAL A 116 -2.71 6.36 8.67
C VAL A 116 -3.64 7.33 9.33
N GLU A 117 -3.53 7.49 10.64
CA GLU A 117 -4.26 8.48 11.41
C GLU A 117 -3.32 9.17 12.39
N TYR A 118 -3.25 10.49 12.29
CA TYR A 118 -2.54 11.30 13.26
C TYR A 118 -3.39 11.55 14.49
N GLU A 119 -2.78 11.52 15.66
CA GLU A 119 -3.45 11.68 16.95
C GLU A 119 -2.76 12.71 17.82
N ASP A 120 -3.16 12.72 19.10
CA ASP A 120 -2.65 13.59 20.14
C ASP A 120 -2.79 15.09 19.80
N ASP A 121 -1.87 15.90 20.30
CA ASP A 121 -1.85 17.35 20.12
C ASP A 121 -0.90 17.78 18.99
N SER A 122 -0.59 16.89 18.05
CA SER A 122 0.33 17.20 16.96
C SER A 122 -0.21 18.28 16.01
N ALA A 123 0.68 18.87 15.25
CA ALA A 123 0.31 19.86 14.22
C ALA A 123 -0.55 19.31 13.09
N PHE A 124 -0.76 17.99 13.04
CA PHE A 124 -1.63 17.28 12.10
C PHE A 124 -3.03 17.01 12.65
N VAL A 125 -3.34 17.55 13.83
CA VAL A 125 -4.64 17.43 14.48
C VAL A 125 -5.24 18.81 14.68
N SER A 126 -6.50 18.95 14.32
CA SER A 126 -7.27 20.17 14.48
C SER A 126 -7.53 20.49 15.96
N LYS A 127 -7.00 21.59 16.45
CA LYS A 127 -7.44 22.11 17.75
C LYS A 127 -8.76 22.86 17.56
N LYS A 128 -9.75 22.55 18.38
CA LYS A 128 -11.10 23.13 18.29
C LYS A 128 -11.08 24.65 18.04
N GLY A 129 -11.35 25.05 16.80
CA GLY A 129 -11.59 26.42 16.40
C GLY A 129 -10.42 27.23 15.87
N THR A 130 -9.20 26.64 15.69
CA THR A 130 -8.01 27.42 15.34
C THR A 130 -7.38 27.08 13.97
N ASP A 131 -7.81 26.03 13.31
CA ASP A 131 -7.00 25.39 12.26
C ASP A 131 -7.56 25.45 10.85
N GLN A 132 -8.59 26.26 10.65
CA GLN A 132 -9.16 26.45 9.32
C GLN A 132 -8.82 27.82 8.75
N TYR A 133 -7.53 28.01 8.56
CA TYR A 133 -7.02 29.33 8.19
C TYR A 133 -6.34 29.30 6.83
N ILE A 134 -6.91 30.01 5.87
CA ILE A 134 -6.23 30.43 4.65
C ILE A 134 -5.97 31.94 4.76
N GLY A 135 -4.78 32.33 5.25
CA GLY A 135 -4.43 33.73 5.40
C GLY A 135 -4.20 34.41 4.07
N GLN A 136 -3.49 33.75 3.17
CA GLN A 136 -3.11 34.32 1.89
C GLN A 136 -3.05 33.23 0.82
N LEU A 137 -3.59 33.53 -0.34
CA LEU A 137 -3.48 32.71 -1.54
C LEU A 137 -2.89 33.56 -2.66
N GLY A 138 -1.70 33.22 -3.12
CA GLY A 138 -0.94 34.08 -4.02
C GLY A 138 -0.63 35.44 -3.41
N ASN A 139 -1.10 36.52 -4.04
CA ASN A 139 -0.97 37.92 -3.55
C ASN A 139 -2.24 38.39 -2.81
N THR A 140 -3.25 37.57 -2.70
CA THR A 140 -4.56 37.97 -2.16
C THR A 140 -4.67 37.51 -0.71
N VAL A 141 -4.89 38.47 0.20
CA VAL A 141 -5.23 38.17 1.60
C VAL A 141 -6.67 37.64 1.63
N ILE A 142 -6.83 36.40 2.06
CA ILE A 142 -8.14 35.73 2.16
C ILE A 142 -8.74 35.95 3.54
N ALA A 143 -7.91 35.86 4.59
CA ALA A 143 -8.33 36.08 5.97
C ALA A 143 -7.19 36.67 6.79
N ASP A 144 -7.54 37.41 7.86
CA ASP A 144 -6.57 37.79 8.88
C ASP A 144 -6.16 36.54 9.68
N LYS A 145 -4.92 36.55 10.20
CA LYS A 145 -4.38 35.43 10.99
C LYS A 145 -5.20 35.11 12.25
N SER A 146 -5.99 36.05 12.73
CA SER A 146 -6.86 35.89 13.89
C SER A 146 -8.27 35.37 13.56
N GLU A 147 -8.61 35.24 12.27
CA GLU A 147 -9.96 34.86 11.85
C GLU A 147 -10.07 33.34 11.67
N VAL A 148 -11.00 32.74 12.38
CA VAL A 148 -11.44 31.35 12.14
C VAL A 148 -12.40 31.35 10.96
N VAL A 149 -12.00 30.72 9.87
CA VAL A 149 -12.75 30.75 8.61
C VAL A 149 -14.06 29.95 8.66
N ASN A 150 -14.16 28.95 9.53
CA ASN A 150 -15.40 28.20 9.74
C ASN A 150 -15.60 27.83 11.22
N PRO A 151 -16.21 28.75 12.00
CA PRO A 151 -16.49 28.52 13.42
C PRO A 151 -17.51 27.41 13.68
N ASP A 152 -18.34 27.07 12.68
CA ASP A 152 -19.42 26.09 12.85
C ASP A 152 -18.92 24.66 12.98
N LEU A 153 -17.77 24.33 12.41
CA LEU A 153 -17.16 23.00 12.57
C LEU A 153 -16.80 22.67 14.03
N LYS A 154 -16.53 23.68 14.85
CA LYS A 154 -16.30 23.50 16.30
C LYS A 154 -17.45 22.82 17.01
N ASN A 155 -18.67 23.02 16.53
CA ASN A 155 -19.90 22.53 17.15
C ASN A 155 -20.48 21.31 16.40
N ASP A 156 -19.88 20.88 15.29
CA ASP A 156 -20.29 19.66 14.57
C ASP A 156 -19.89 18.43 15.40
N PRO A 157 -20.86 17.64 15.89
CA PRO A 157 -20.57 16.42 16.64
C PRO A 157 -19.88 15.34 15.79
N ASN A 158 -19.92 15.46 14.46
CA ASN A 158 -19.30 14.53 13.52
C ASN A 158 -17.93 15.02 13.04
N TYR A 159 -17.47 16.19 13.51
CA TYR A 159 -16.19 16.72 13.12
C TYR A 159 -15.04 15.85 13.65
N ASP A 160 -14.29 15.27 12.73
CA ASP A 160 -13.09 14.50 13.03
C ASP A 160 -11.86 15.42 12.94
N PRO A 161 -11.14 15.63 14.04
CA PRO A 161 -9.99 16.54 14.07
C PRO A 161 -8.72 15.96 13.51
N ASN A 162 -8.66 14.67 13.20
CA ASN A 162 -7.44 13.98 12.88
C ASN A 162 -7.14 14.00 11.38
N THR A 163 -5.88 14.17 11.00
CA THR A 163 -5.45 13.84 9.63
C THR A 163 -5.52 12.34 9.43
N LYS A 164 -6.19 11.93 8.34
CA LYS A 164 -6.38 10.52 8.00
C LYS A 164 -6.16 10.25 6.52
N VAL A 165 -5.62 9.09 6.23
CA VAL A 165 -5.56 8.50 4.90
C VAL A 165 -6.00 7.06 4.98
N SER A 166 -6.90 6.67 4.11
CA SER A 166 -7.27 5.27 3.90
C SER A 166 -7.26 4.97 2.40
N VAL A 167 -6.44 4.01 1.99
CA VAL A 167 -6.38 3.50 0.62
C VAL A 167 -6.64 2.01 0.66
N HIS A 168 -7.52 1.54 -0.19
CA HIS A 168 -7.87 0.13 -0.28
C HIS A 168 -8.05 -0.31 -1.72
N THR A 169 -7.43 -1.44 -2.07
CA THR A 169 -7.61 -2.06 -3.39
C THR A 169 -7.97 -3.53 -3.24
N GLU A 170 -8.79 -3.99 -4.16
CA GLU A 170 -9.18 -5.40 -4.33
C GLU A 170 -8.83 -5.82 -5.75
N SER A 171 -8.26 -7.01 -5.93
CA SER A 171 -7.79 -7.47 -7.24
C SER A 171 -8.16 -8.92 -7.51
N TRP A 172 -8.71 -9.17 -8.69
CA TRP A 172 -8.94 -10.50 -9.23
C TRP A 172 -8.02 -10.75 -10.41
N THR A 173 -7.26 -11.83 -10.36
CA THR A 173 -6.32 -12.21 -11.42
C THR A 173 -6.75 -13.53 -12.02
N GLY A 174 -7.11 -13.55 -13.31
CA GLY A 174 -7.31 -14.77 -14.08
C GLY A 174 -6.01 -15.18 -14.77
N LEU A 175 -5.67 -16.46 -14.76
CA LEU A 175 -4.44 -16.98 -15.35
C LEU A 175 -4.70 -18.17 -16.26
N VAL A 176 -3.99 -18.20 -17.37
CA VAL A 176 -3.82 -19.37 -18.22
C VAL A 176 -2.32 -19.61 -18.39
N GLY A 177 -1.87 -20.84 -18.17
CA GLY A 177 -0.48 -21.26 -18.34
C GLY A 177 -0.34 -22.37 -19.35
N PHE A 178 0.79 -22.36 -20.06
CA PHE A 178 1.18 -23.38 -21.01
C PHE A 178 2.54 -23.96 -20.57
N LYS A 179 2.56 -25.24 -20.26
CA LYS A 179 3.74 -25.98 -19.80
C LYS A 179 4.35 -26.80 -20.92
N SER A 180 5.66 -26.70 -21.06
CA SER A 180 6.46 -27.56 -21.94
C SER A 180 6.92 -28.84 -21.20
N PRO A 181 7.09 -29.97 -21.91
CA PRO A 181 7.68 -31.18 -21.33
C PRO A 181 9.08 -30.96 -20.74
N ASP A 182 9.82 -29.98 -21.21
CA ASP A 182 11.16 -29.63 -20.76
C ASP A 182 11.19 -28.73 -19.50
N GLY A 183 10.01 -28.49 -18.88
CA GLY A 183 9.88 -27.73 -17.65
C GLY A 183 9.72 -26.23 -17.80
N PHE A 184 9.64 -25.70 -19.03
CA PHE A 184 9.28 -24.29 -19.25
C PHE A 184 7.78 -24.08 -19.15
N GLU A 185 7.39 -22.93 -18.62
CA GLU A 185 6.02 -22.49 -18.53
C GLU A 185 5.94 -21.01 -18.95
N ILE A 186 4.94 -20.68 -19.80
CA ILE A 186 4.53 -19.30 -20.06
C ILE A 186 3.11 -19.14 -19.55
N TYR A 187 2.82 -18.02 -18.92
CA TYR A 187 1.49 -17.77 -18.35
C TYR A 187 1.11 -16.30 -18.43
N GLY A 188 -0.17 -16.04 -18.34
CA GLY A 188 -0.69 -14.69 -18.30
C GLY A 188 -2.20 -14.65 -18.24
N GLY A 189 -2.73 -13.43 -18.16
CA GLY A 189 -4.16 -13.22 -18.18
C GLY A 189 -4.60 -11.84 -17.69
N PRO A 190 -5.92 -11.60 -17.60
CA PRO A 190 -6.48 -10.33 -17.18
C PRO A 190 -6.39 -10.14 -15.67
N VAL A 191 -6.27 -8.87 -15.28
CA VAL A 191 -6.40 -8.40 -13.91
C VAL A 191 -7.57 -7.41 -13.85
N LEU A 192 -8.48 -7.63 -12.91
CA LEU A 192 -9.56 -6.71 -12.58
C LEU A 192 -9.24 -6.11 -11.21
N GLN A 193 -9.10 -4.80 -11.11
CA GLN A 193 -8.79 -4.12 -9.85
C GLN A 193 -9.83 -3.05 -9.53
N LYS A 194 -10.25 -3.02 -8.28
CA LYS A 194 -11.06 -1.95 -7.72
C LYS A 194 -10.20 -1.16 -6.73
N ALA A 195 -10.25 0.16 -6.81
CA ALA A 195 -9.53 1.06 -5.92
C ALA A 195 -10.46 2.11 -5.35
N LYS A 196 -10.29 2.42 -4.06
CA LYS A 196 -10.95 3.52 -3.35
C LYS A 196 -9.97 4.17 -2.40
N ALA A 197 -10.16 5.45 -2.13
CA ALA A 197 -9.37 6.17 -1.14
C ALA A 197 -10.18 7.28 -0.50
N ASP A 198 -9.94 7.47 0.79
CA ASP A 198 -10.45 8.58 1.59
C ASP A 198 -9.26 9.29 2.23
N LEU A 199 -9.29 10.61 2.20
CA LEU A 199 -8.24 11.45 2.76
C LEU A 199 -8.84 12.68 3.41
N GLN A 200 -8.34 13.03 4.58
CA GLN A 200 -8.59 14.31 5.22
C GLN A 200 -7.28 14.86 5.81
N LEU A 201 -7.04 16.15 5.54
CA LEU A 201 -5.91 16.89 6.07
C LEU A 201 -6.39 17.86 7.14
N ARG A 202 -5.82 17.80 8.31
CA ARG A 202 -6.18 18.60 9.48
C ARG A 202 -4.94 19.23 10.10
N GLY A 203 -5.17 20.24 10.91
CA GLY A 203 -4.14 20.85 11.72
C GLY A 203 -3.26 21.87 10.99
N GLN A 204 -2.41 22.53 11.76
CA GLN A 204 -1.59 23.66 11.30
C GLN A 204 -0.50 23.25 10.31
N ALA A 205 -0.08 21.98 10.30
CA ALA A 205 0.96 21.50 9.40
C ALA A 205 0.63 21.74 7.93
N TYR A 206 -0.63 21.71 7.56
CA TYR A 206 -1.07 21.86 6.18
C TYR A 206 -1.39 23.30 5.76
N GLY A 207 -1.28 24.26 6.68
CA GLY A 207 -1.46 25.68 6.36
C GLY A 207 -2.73 25.97 5.55
N PRO A 208 -2.61 26.56 4.34
CA PRO A 208 -3.76 26.97 3.53
C PRO A 208 -4.70 25.85 3.11
N ILE A 209 -4.26 24.60 3.13
CA ILE A 209 -5.06 23.44 2.74
C ILE A 209 -5.60 22.66 3.92
N THR A 210 -5.42 23.18 5.14
CA THR A 210 -6.02 22.55 6.32
C THR A 210 -7.55 22.46 6.19
N GLY A 211 -8.12 21.34 6.63
CA GLY A 211 -9.53 21.02 6.44
C GLY A 211 -9.87 20.41 5.07
N TYR A 212 -8.90 20.21 4.19
CA TYR A 212 -9.12 19.56 2.91
C TYR A 212 -9.58 18.12 3.09
N GLU A 213 -10.54 17.72 2.29
CA GLU A 213 -11.05 16.35 2.20
C GLU A 213 -11.11 15.91 0.74
N ALA A 214 -10.73 14.69 0.48
CA ALA A 214 -10.90 14.04 -0.80
C ALA A 214 -11.44 12.62 -0.64
N ASN A 215 -12.46 12.31 -1.41
CA ASN A 215 -13.00 10.95 -1.51
C ASN A 215 -12.90 10.49 -2.96
N VAL A 216 -12.14 9.43 -3.16
CA VAL A 216 -12.01 8.74 -4.45
C VAL A 216 -13.05 7.64 -4.47
N ASN A 217 -14.13 7.85 -5.22
CA ASN A 217 -15.17 6.86 -5.42
C ASN A 217 -14.59 5.60 -6.07
N GLY A 218 -14.93 4.43 -5.51
CA GLY A 218 -14.40 3.16 -5.99
C GLY A 218 -14.60 2.99 -7.49
N ASP A 219 -13.50 2.86 -8.22
CA ASP A 219 -13.46 2.58 -9.65
C ASP A 219 -12.92 1.18 -9.90
N THR A 220 -13.43 0.55 -10.96
CA THR A 220 -13.00 -0.76 -11.40
C THR A 220 -12.29 -0.63 -12.74
N ALA A 221 -11.03 -1.02 -12.77
CA ALA A 221 -10.19 -0.92 -13.95
C ALA A 221 -9.51 -2.26 -14.28
N TYR A 222 -8.94 -2.35 -15.46
CA TYR A 222 -8.38 -3.58 -16.01
C TYR A 222 -6.90 -3.41 -16.29
N GLY A 223 -6.16 -4.45 -15.94
CA GLY A 223 -4.77 -4.64 -16.32
C GLY A 223 -4.54 -6.06 -16.81
N TRP A 224 -3.29 -6.43 -16.89
CA TRP A 224 -2.88 -7.78 -17.30
C TRP A 224 -1.62 -8.22 -16.54
N VAL A 225 -1.40 -9.52 -16.55
CA VAL A 225 -0.22 -10.16 -16.01
C VAL A 225 0.35 -11.11 -17.04
N ALA A 226 1.66 -11.20 -17.12
CA ALA A 226 2.36 -12.20 -17.92
C ALA A 226 3.63 -12.64 -17.22
N GLY A 227 4.07 -13.85 -17.51
CA GLY A 227 5.30 -14.36 -16.94
C GLY A 227 5.82 -15.62 -17.60
N VAL A 228 7.01 -15.98 -17.16
CA VAL A 228 7.69 -17.20 -17.57
C VAL A 228 8.15 -17.96 -16.33
N GLY A 229 8.12 -19.28 -16.43
CA GLY A 229 8.56 -20.16 -15.37
C GLY A 229 9.49 -21.24 -15.94
N TYR A 230 10.30 -21.78 -15.06
CA TYR A 230 11.12 -22.95 -15.33
C TYR A 230 11.19 -23.85 -14.09
N SER A 231 11.03 -25.14 -14.27
CA SER A 231 11.05 -26.10 -13.18
C SER A 231 11.87 -27.35 -13.52
N ILE A 232 12.63 -27.82 -12.53
CA ILE A 232 13.34 -29.12 -12.56
C ILE A 232 12.90 -29.88 -11.31
N PRO A 233 11.92 -30.79 -11.42
CA PRO A 233 11.36 -31.50 -10.27
C PRO A 233 12.38 -32.32 -9.47
N GLU A 234 13.41 -32.88 -10.16
CA GLU A 234 14.42 -33.74 -9.57
C GLU A 234 15.24 -33.05 -8.47
N ILE A 235 15.43 -31.74 -8.58
CA ILE A 235 16.17 -30.94 -7.59
C ILE A 235 15.25 -29.91 -6.91
N ALA A 236 13.94 -30.04 -7.05
CA ALA A 236 12.94 -29.12 -6.54
C ALA A 236 13.18 -27.66 -6.97
N LEU A 237 13.80 -27.45 -8.14
CA LEU A 237 14.02 -26.11 -8.67
C LEU A 237 12.75 -25.59 -9.31
N LYS A 238 12.40 -24.37 -8.96
CA LYS A 238 11.42 -23.53 -9.66
C LYS A 238 11.93 -22.11 -9.71
N ALA A 239 11.82 -21.48 -10.87
CA ALA A 239 12.12 -20.08 -11.08
C ALA A 239 10.98 -19.47 -11.88
N ASN A 240 10.39 -18.38 -11.38
CA ASN A 240 9.27 -17.71 -12.05
C ASN A 240 9.57 -16.20 -12.09
N LEU A 241 9.36 -15.58 -13.24
CA LEU A 241 9.42 -14.15 -13.42
C LEU A 241 8.05 -13.68 -13.88
N THR A 242 7.42 -12.83 -13.10
CA THR A 242 6.06 -12.30 -13.35
C THR A 242 6.13 -10.79 -13.50
N TYR A 243 5.55 -10.27 -14.56
CA TYR A 243 5.29 -8.85 -14.76
C TYR A 243 3.78 -8.58 -14.66
N ARG A 244 3.41 -7.52 -13.96
CA ARG A 244 2.05 -6.98 -13.91
C ARG A 244 2.06 -5.58 -14.48
N SER A 245 1.09 -5.28 -15.34
CA SER A 245 0.93 -3.95 -15.90
C SER A 245 0.48 -2.93 -14.85
N GLU A 246 0.79 -1.67 -15.07
CA GLU A 246 0.07 -0.56 -14.43
C GLU A 246 -1.43 -0.64 -14.74
N ILE A 247 -2.25 -0.03 -13.87
CA ILE A 247 -3.71 0.01 -14.07
C ILE A 247 -4.20 1.45 -13.87
N ASP A 248 -4.81 1.98 -14.92
CA ASP A 248 -5.39 3.32 -14.96
C ASP A 248 -6.81 3.33 -14.43
N HIS A 249 -7.00 3.90 -13.24
CA HIS A 249 -8.31 4.17 -12.67
C HIS A 249 -8.79 5.56 -13.09
N LYS A 250 -9.88 5.61 -13.86
CA LYS A 250 -10.53 6.86 -14.29
C LYS A 250 -11.73 7.11 -13.39
N THR A 251 -11.48 7.72 -12.25
CA THR A 251 -12.44 7.84 -11.16
C THR A 251 -12.98 9.24 -10.99
N SER A 252 -14.10 9.36 -10.29
CA SER A 252 -14.60 10.61 -9.73
C SER A 252 -13.94 10.88 -8.40
N ILE A 253 -13.33 12.04 -8.23
CA ILE A 253 -12.87 12.54 -6.95
C ILE A 253 -13.82 13.64 -6.47
N SER A 254 -14.34 13.47 -5.26
CA SER A 254 -15.11 14.50 -4.57
C SER A 254 -14.17 15.20 -3.58
N GLU A 255 -13.94 16.49 -3.78
CA GLU A 255 -13.01 17.29 -2.98
C GLU A 255 -13.75 18.40 -2.26
N SER A 256 -13.40 18.70 -1.03
CA SER A 256 -13.89 19.85 -0.30
C SER A 256 -12.81 20.51 0.55
N ILE A 257 -12.98 21.80 0.79
CA ILE A 257 -12.19 22.56 1.74
C ILE A 257 -13.10 23.60 2.40
N PRO A 258 -13.05 23.80 3.73
CA PRO A 258 -14.02 24.63 4.47
C PRO A 258 -14.16 26.05 3.95
N ILE A 259 -13.06 26.68 3.51
CA ILE A 259 -13.10 28.04 3.00
C ILE A 259 -14.07 28.23 1.82
N LEU A 260 -14.28 27.16 1.02
CA LEU A 260 -15.19 27.19 -0.12
C LEU A 260 -16.68 27.09 0.29
N LYS A 261 -16.96 26.85 1.57
CA LYS A 261 -18.30 26.91 2.17
C LYS A 261 -18.57 28.25 2.86
N SER A 262 -17.57 29.13 2.95
CA SER A 262 -17.66 30.42 3.61
C SER A 262 -18.02 31.55 2.64
N GLU A 263 -18.37 32.74 3.19
CA GLU A 263 -18.57 33.96 2.42
C GLU A 263 -17.35 34.39 1.57
N ARG A 264 -16.19 33.83 1.87
CA ARG A 264 -14.91 34.11 1.17
C ARG A 264 -14.64 33.16 -0.01
N ALA A 265 -15.54 32.23 -0.27
CA ALA A 265 -15.42 31.28 -1.38
C ALA A 265 -15.13 31.98 -2.72
N GLY A 266 -15.85 33.08 -3.01
CA GLY A 266 -15.67 33.85 -4.23
C GLY A 266 -14.26 34.43 -4.36
N LEU A 267 -13.65 34.85 -3.25
CA LEU A 267 -12.28 35.38 -3.24
C LEU A 267 -11.25 34.29 -3.56
N VAL A 268 -11.40 33.14 -2.93
CA VAL A 268 -10.53 31.97 -3.19
C VAL A 268 -10.66 31.53 -4.65
N LEU A 269 -11.90 31.32 -5.09
CA LEU A 269 -12.18 30.85 -6.46
C LEU A 269 -11.66 31.81 -7.54
N SER A 270 -11.66 33.14 -7.27
CA SER A 270 -11.11 34.11 -8.20
C SER A 270 -9.58 33.98 -8.43
N GLN A 271 -8.88 33.29 -7.54
CA GLN A 271 -7.43 33.03 -7.63
C GLN A 271 -7.10 31.70 -8.31
N LEU A 272 -8.09 30.83 -8.50
CA LEU A 272 -7.88 29.50 -9.05
C LEU A 272 -8.01 29.51 -10.57
N GLU A 273 -7.16 28.75 -11.23
CA GLU A 273 -7.37 28.36 -12.62
C GLU A 273 -8.72 27.62 -12.73
N ASN A 274 -9.59 28.04 -13.66
CA ASN A 274 -10.97 27.52 -13.79
C ASN A 274 -11.88 27.74 -12.57
N GLY A 275 -11.61 28.75 -11.74
CA GLY A 275 -12.39 29.02 -10.51
C GLY A 275 -13.88 29.17 -10.72
N SER A 276 -14.34 29.71 -11.89
CA SER A 276 -15.76 29.78 -12.23
C SER A 276 -16.43 28.42 -12.43
N ALA A 277 -15.72 27.43 -12.95
CA ALA A 277 -16.22 26.07 -13.09
C ALA A 277 -16.35 25.40 -11.71
N TYR A 278 -15.37 25.61 -10.83
CA TYR A 278 -15.47 25.14 -9.44
C TYR A 278 -16.61 25.82 -8.68
N GLN A 279 -16.83 27.12 -8.89
CA GLN A 279 -17.93 27.85 -8.26
C GLN A 279 -19.29 27.23 -8.56
N GLN A 280 -19.52 26.85 -9.82
CA GLN A 280 -20.76 26.19 -10.20
C GLN A 280 -20.91 24.82 -9.51
N GLN A 281 -19.86 24.00 -9.54
CA GLN A 281 -19.87 22.69 -8.91
C GLN A 281 -20.10 22.76 -7.40
N ILE A 282 -19.44 23.71 -6.71
CA ILE A 282 -19.58 23.91 -5.26
C ILE A 282 -20.98 24.33 -4.88
N LEU A 283 -21.62 25.20 -5.68
CA LEU A 283 -23.01 25.60 -5.46
C LEU A 283 -23.99 24.44 -5.68
N GLU A 284 -23.76 23.60 -6.69
CA GLU A 284 -24.60 22.46 -7.02
C GLU A 284 -24.42 21.28 -6.06
N ALA A 285 -23.22 21.11 -5.49
CA ALA A 285 -22.82 19.94 -4.68
C ALA A 285 -22.53 20.29 -3.21
N GLU A 286 -23.21 21.26 -2.65
CA GLU A 286 -23.16 21.63 -1.22
C GLU A 286 -21.73 21.85 -0.68
N GLY A 287 -20.89 22.54 -1.44
CA GLY A 287 -19.53 22.88 -1.06
C GLY A 287 -18.47 21.83 -1.44
N LYS A 288 -18.83 20.90 -2.33
CA LYS A 288 -17.90 19.91 -2.89
C LYS A 288 -17.63 20.18 -4.36
N ALA A 289 -16.38 20.01 -4.77
CA ALA A 289 -16.01 19.93 -6.18
C ALA A 289 -15.92 18.44 -6.58
N VAL A 290 -16.62 18.06 -7.63
CA VAL A 290 -16.57 16.70 -8.16
C VAL A 290 -15.88 16.73 -9.52
N SER A 291 -14.72 16.15 -9.59
CA SER A 291 -13.89 16.13 -10.79
C SER A 291 -13.57 14.70 -11.22
N ARG A 292 -13.27 14.53 -12.51
CA ARG A 292 -12.68 13.28 -13.00
C ARG A 292 -11.18 13.38 -12.90
N ALA A 293 -10.57 12.36 -12.33
CA ALA A 293 -9.12 12.22 -12.28
C ALA A 293 -8.68 10.82 -12.71
N LYS A 294 -7.44 10.74 -13.12
CA LYS A 294 -6.76 9.48 -13.39
C LYS A 294 -5.81 9.21 -12.23
N VAL A 295 -5.94 8.04 -11.62
CA VAL A 295 -4.99 7.51 -10.64
C VAL A 295 -4.46 6.20 -11.19
N THR A 296 -3.15 6.08 -11.34
CA THR A 296 -2.53 4.88 -11.90
C THR A 296 -1.89 4.08 -10.77
N THR A 297 -2.34 2.84 -10.55
CA THR A 297 -1.60 1.92 -9.68
C THR A 297 -0.39 1.36 -10.43
N PRO A 298 0.78 1.26 -9.79
CA PRO A 298 2.03 0.96 -10.50
C PRO A 298 2.09 -0.46 -11.06
N GLU A 299 2.91 -0.63 -12.06
CA GLU A 299 3.37 -1.93 -12.52
C GLU A 299 4.25 -2.62 -11.46
N SER A 300 4.53 -3.90 -11.64
CA SER A 300 5.44 -4.62 -10.74
C SER A 300 6.10 -5.81 -11.41
N VAL A 301 7.28 -6.16 -10.90
CA VAL A 301 8.01 -7.38 -11.29
C VAL A 301 8.26 -8.22 -10.05
N ASN A 302 7.88 -9.49 -10.11
CA ASN A 302 8.17 -10.48 -9.09
C ASN A 302 9.06 -11.60 -9.67
N PHE A 303 10.18 -11.87 -9.02
CA PHE A 303 11.00 -13.04 -9.27
C PHE A 303 10.94 -13.96 -8.06
N ASN A 304 10.50 -15.19 -8.29
CA ASN A 304 10.42 -16.22 -7.26
C ASN A 304 11.35 -17.38 -7.64
N PHE A 305 12.23 -17.75 -6.75
CA PHE A 305 13.17 -18.86 -6.96
C PHE A 305 13.16 -19.79 -5.75
N GLN A 306 13.23 -21.08 -6.03
CA GLN A 306 13.46 -22.11 -5.04
C GLN A 306 14.34 -23.21 -5.60
N THR A 307 15.08 -23.90 -4.71
CA THR A 307 15.83 -25.10 -5.07
C THR A 307 16.09 -25.99 -3.85
N GLY A 308 16.21 -27.28 -4.08
CA GLY A 308 16.67 -28.23 -3.07
C GLY A 308 18.14 -27.99 -2.74
N LEU A 309 18.46 -27.77 -1.47
CA LEU A 309 19.83 -27.58 -0.99
C LEU A 309 20.44 -28.87 -0.46
N SER A 310 19.64 -29.75 0.12
CA SER A 310 20.08 -31.03 0.65
C SER A 310 18.94 -32.02 0.69
N GLU A 311 19.05 -33.06 -0.10
CA GLU A 311 18.09 -34.16 -0.07
C GLU A 311 18.15 -34.91 1.27
N LYS A 312 19.36 -35.27 1.73
CA LYS A 312 19.56 -35.98 3.01
C LYS A 312 18.90 -35.27 4.18
N HIS A 313 18.93 -33.94 4.20
CA HIS A 313 18.37 -33.12 5.29
C HIS A 313 17.01 -32.56 4.94
N GLN A 314 16.45 -32.86 3.76
CA GLN A 314 15.17 -32.34 3.27
C GLN A 314 15.09 -30.80 3.36
N LEU A 315 16.15 -30.13 2.91
CA LEU A 315 16.30 -28.68 2.95
C LEU A 315 16.01 -28.08 1.58
N LEU A 316 15.29 -26.96 1.59
CA LEU A 316 14.95 -26.13 0.45
C LEU A 316 15.38 -24.69 0.73
N GLY A 317 15.99 -24.03 -0.26
CA GLY A 317 16.27 -22.61 -0.25
C GLY A 317 15.26 -21.86 -1.11
N THR A 318 14.89 -20.64 -0.69
CA THR A 318 14.01 -19.75 -1.44
C THR A 318 14.61 -18.37 -1.55
N LEU A 319 14.32 -17.68 -2.66
CA LEU A 319 14.63 -16.28 -2.91
C LEU A 319 13.43 -15.65 -3.62
N ASP A 320 12.89 -14.63 -3.02
CA ASP A 320 11.83 -13.80 -3.62
C ASP A 320 12.38 -12.38 -3.79
N VAL A 321 12.27 -11.81 -4.99
CA VAL A 321 12.63 -10.44 -5.31
C VAL A 321 11.43 -9.75 -5.93
N ARG A 322 11.11 -8.57 -5.46
CA ARG A 322 10.04 -7.73 -6.00
C ARG A 322 10.56 -6.32 -6.27
N TRP A 323 10.12 -5.76 -7.40
CA TRP A 323 10.34 -4.38 -7.77
C TRP A 323 9.01 -3.70 -8.10
N VAL A 324 8.87 -2.45 -7.63
CA VAL A 324 7.73 -1.58 -7.92
C VAL A 324 8.25 -0.16 -8.18
N PRO A 325 7.97 0.47 -9.34
CA PRO A 325 8.43 1.81 -9.69
C PRO A 325 7.57 2.88 -8.99
N TRP A 326 7.72 3.02 -7.68
CA TRP A 326 6.99 4.03 -6.92
C TRP A 326 7.39 5.44 -7.28
N SER A 327 8.58 5.67 -7.83
CA SER A 327 9.04 6.99 -8.29
C SER A 327 8.16 7.58 -9.40
N ASP A 328 7.43 6.74 -10.14
CA ASP A 328 6.48 7.17 -11.18
C ASP A 328 5.06 7.41 -10.61
N PHE A 329 4.82 7.08 -9.34
CA PHE A 329 3.50 7.19 -8.73
C PHE A 329 3.26 8.57 -8.13
N SER A 330 2.12 9.17 -8.47
CA SER A 330 1.63 10.38 -7.81
C SER A 330 0.11 10.47 -7.82
N ILE A 331 -0.43 11.14 -6.81
CA ILE A 331 -1.85 11.50 -6.72
C ILE A 331 -1.97 13.01 -6.77
N VAL A 332 -2.67 13.52 -7.78
CA VAL A 332 -2.85 14.96 -8.05
C VAL A 332 -4.35 15.26 -8.19
N PRO A 333 -5.09 15.43 -7.07
CA PRO A 333 -6.51 15.78 -7.13
C PRO A 333 -6.70 17.18 -7.75
N PRO A 334 -7.71 17.38 -8.61
CA PRO A 334 -7.82 18.60 -9.41
C PRO A 334 -8.01 19.90 -8.62
N LEU A 335 -8.88 19.92 -7.60
CA LEU A 335 -9.08 21.10 -6.75
C LEU A 335 -7.83 21.40 -5.91
N TYR A 336 -7.26 20.35 -5.31
CA TYR A 336 -5.99 20.44 -4.58
C TYR A 336 -4.89 21.04 -5.44
N ASN A 337 -4.72 20.56 -6.68
CA ASN A 337 -3.74 21.06 -7.63
C ASN A 337 -3.98 22.54 -7.96
N ALA A 338 -5.24 22.94 -8.21
CA ALA A 338 -5.58 24.33 -8.48
C ALA A 338 -5.21 25.26 -7.31
N ILE A 339 -5.47 24.84 -6.07
CA ILE A 339 -5.10 25.60 -4.87
C ILE A 339 -3.58 25.64 -4.71
N SER A 340 -2.89 24.53 -4.93
CA SER A 340 -1.41 24.48 -4.81
C SER A 340 -0.72 25.36 -5.83
N LYS A 341 -1.18 25.43 -7.08
CA LYS A 341 -0.70 26.37 -8.11
C LYS A 341 -0.88 27.83 -7.68
N ALA A 342 -2.01 28.17 -7.07
CA ALA A 342 -2.28 29.52 -6.60
C ALA A 342 -1.44 29.89 -5.38
N SER A 343 -1.05 28.91 -4.55
CA SER A 343 -0.27 29.11 -3.31
C SER A 343 1.23 29.10 -3.55
N ALA A 344 1.71 28.19 -4.39
CA ALA A 344 3.14 27.94 -4.64
C ALA A 344 3.55 28.54 -6.00
N LYS A 345 3.98 29.79 -5.99
CA LYS A 345 4.31 30.53 -7.23
C LYS A 345 5.48 29.93 -8.02
N ASP A 346 6.37 29.23 -7.33
CA ASP A 346 7.55 28.60 -7.93
C ASP A 346 7.25 27.21 -8.52
N GLU A 347 6.00 26.72 -8.36
CA GLU A 347 5.54 25.42 -8.83
C GLU A 347 4.35 25.56 -9.81
N PRO A 348 4.61 25.99 -11.06
CA PRO A 348 3.55 26.28 -12.02
C PRO A 348 2.72 25.04 -12.42
N ALA A 349 3.27 23.84 -12.25
CA ALA A 349 2.54 22.58 -12.45
C ALA A 349 1.61 22.23 -11.28
N GLY A 350 1.73 22.93 -10.14
CA GLY A 350 1.13 22.58 -8.85
C GLY A 350 1.90 21.44 -8.17
N LEU A 351 1.45 21.09 -6.98
CA LEU A 351 2.09 20.08 -6.15
C LEU A 351 1.26 18.79 -6.17
N PRO A 352 1.89 17.60 -6.18
CA PRO A 352 1.18 16.35 -5.92
C PRO A 352 0.75 16.30 -4.46
N LEU A 353 -0.42 15.71 -4.19
CA LEU A 353 -0.86 15.44 -2.82
C LEU A 353 -0.01 14.34 -2.19
N LEU A 354 0.31 13.33 -2.99
CA LEU A 354 1.19 12.21 -2.63
C LEU A 354 2.06 11.88 -3.83
N ALA A 355 3.35 11.74 -3.60
CA ALA A 355 4.32 11.20 -4.54
C ALA A 355 5.43 10.48 -3.77
N TYR A 356 6.05 9.51 -4.39
CA TYR A 356 7.23 8.82 -3.87
C TYR A 356 8.47 9.21 -4.66
N LYS A 357 9.64 9.03 -4.02
CA LYS A 357 10.92 9.51 -4.58
C LYS A 357 11.67 8.42 -5.32
N ASP A 358 11.67 7.23 -4.77
CA ASP A 358 12.49 6.12 -5.22
C ASP A 358 11.63 4.88 -5.52
N ASP A 359 12.16 4.00 -6.37
CA ASP A 359 11.58 2.69 -6.63
C ASP A 359 11.82 1.76 -5.45
N GLN A 360 10.84 0.93 -5.18
CA GLN A 360 10.91 -0.08 -4.13
C GLN A 360 11.53 -1.37 -4.65
N TRP A 361 12.47 -1.89 -3.87
CA TRP A 361 13.01 -3.22 -3.98
C TRP A 361 12.78 -4.01 -2.70
N LYS A 362 12.27 -5.21 -2.83
CA LYS A 362 12.10 -6.13 -1.71
C LYS A 362 12.78 -7.45 -2.02
N VAL A 363 13.51 -7.99 -1.04
CA VAL A 363 14.21 -9.27 -1.13
C VAL A 363 13.91 -10.09 0.12
N ASP A 364 13.34 -11.28 -0.06
CA ASP A 364 13.16 -12.28 0.99
C ASP A 364 14.00 -13.52 0.68
N VAL A 365 14.82 -13.97 1.65
CA VAL A 365 15.63 -15.21 1.56
C VAL A 365 15.16 -16.18 2.64
N GLY A 366 14.84 -17.39 2.24
CA GLY A 366 14.27 -18.39 3.14
C GLY A 366 14.95 -19.75 3.08
N LEU A 367 14.80 -20.47 4.18
CA LEU A 367 15.16 -21.88 4.32
C LEU A 367 13.96 -22.64 4.84
N ALA A 368 13.60 -23.73 4.17
CA ALA A 368 12.54 -24.61 4.61
C ALA A 368 13.07 -26.03 4.82
N LYS A 369 12.54 -26.72 5.83
CA LYS A 369 12.87 -28.09 6.18
C LYS A 369 11.64 -28.93 6.37
N ARG A 370 11.62 -30.09 5.75
CA ARG A 370 10.63 -31.13 6.04
C ARG A 370 11.16 -32.01 7.17
N PHE A 371 10.43 -32.10 8.27
CA PHE A 371 10.78 -32.91 9.43
C PHE A 371 10.29 -34.36 9.26
N ASN A 372 9.11 -34.52 8.67
CA ASN A 372 8.48 -35.80 8.33
C ASN A 372 7.42 -35.59 7.25
N GLU A 373 6.63 -36.61 6.91
CA GLU A 373 5.61 -36.54 5.86
C GLU A 373 4.50 -35.52 6.14
N LYS A 374 4.25 -35.23 7.41
CA LYS A 374 3.16 -34.32 7.83
C LYS A 374 3.64 -32.93 8.22
N LEU A 375 4.88 -32.79 8.69
CA LEU A 375 5.37 -31.56 9.30
C LEU A 375 6.55 -30.98 8.54
N ALA A 376 6.44 -29.70 8.20
CA ALA A 376 7.52 -28.88 7.68
C ALA A 376 7.57 -27.52 8.40
N GLY A 377 8.74 -26.91 8.40
CA GLY A 377 8.92 -25.56 8.94
C GLY A 377 9.84 -24.74 8.07
N SER A 378 9.77 -23.43 8.20
CA SER A 378 10.70 -22.52 7.51
C SER A 378 11.05 -21.31 8.35
N VAL A 379 12.15 -20.69 7.97
CA VAL A 379 12.59 -19.37 8.42
C VAL A 379 12.85 -18.50 7.20
N VAL A 380 12.62 -17.21 7.34
CA VAL A 380 12.83 -16.21 6.28
C VAL A 380 13.43 -14.95 6.88
N VAL A 381 14.35 -14.32 6.19
CA VAL A 381 14.82 -12.97 6.45
C VAL A 381 14.52 -12.11 5.24
N GLY A 382 14.11 -10.87 5.46
CA GLY A 382 13.70 -9.98 4.40
C GLY A 382 14.24 -8.57 4.59
N TRP A 383 14.36 -7.89 3.46
CA TRP A 383 14.72 -6.49 3.35
C TRP A 383 13.83 -5.82 2.31
N ASP A 384 13.47 -4.58 2.61
CA ASP A 384 12.71 -3.69 1.75
C ASP A 384 13.41 -2.33 1.73
N SER A 385 13.65 -1.79 0.54
CA SER A 385 14.41 -0.53 0.38
C SER A 385 13.64 0.71 0.81
N GLY A 386 12.33 0.61 0.91
CA GLY A 386 11.50 1.81 0.98
C GLY A 386 11.17 2.40 -0.38
N ALA A 387 10.49 3.53 -0.35
CA ALA A 387 10.15 4.34 -1.52
C ALA A 387 10.79 5.76 -1.47
N GLY A 388 11.80 5.91 -0.60
CA GLY A 388 12.68 7.07 -0.48
C GLY A 388 12.37 8.00 0.70
N ASP A 389 13.44 8.38 1.41
CA ASP A 389 13.42 9.41 2.46
C ASP A 389 14.03 10.73 1.90
N PRO A 390 13.43 11.90 2.12
CA PRO A 390 12.18 12.14 2.83
C PRO A 390 10.96 11.63 2.09
N THR A 391 9.98 11.15 2.86
CA THR A 391 8.70 10.67 2.38
C THR A 391 7.61 11.74 2.49
N SER A 392 6.43 11.50 1.93
CA SER A 392 5.28 12.36 2.18
C SER A 392 4.95 12.39 3.68
N SER A 393 4.39 13.51 4.17
CA SER A 393 3.84 13.58 5.54
C SER A 393 2.78 12.50 5.83
N LEU A 394 2.26 11.85 4.81
CA LEU A 394 1.33 10.73 4.91
C LEU A 394 2.02 9.36 4.87
N GLY A 395 3.36 9.33 4.68
CA GLY A 395 4.20 8.15 4.75
C GLY A 395 4.96 8.09 6.08
N THR A 396 4.83 7.02 6.82
CA THR A 396 5.31 6.90 8.19
C THR A 396 6.51 5.98 8.35
N ILE A 397 6.91 5.30 7.30
CA ILE A 397 8.03 4.35 7.26
C ILE A 397 8.76 4.44 5.92
N ASP A 398 10.06 4.12 5.93
CA ASP A 398 10.85 3.96 4.70
C ASP A 398 11.61 2.63 4.73
N GLY A 399 10.98 1.60 4.14
CA GLY A 399 11.51 0.24 4.11
C GLY A 399 11.50 -0.48 5.46
N TYR A 400 12.11 -1.68 5.49
CA TYR A 400 12.24 -2.47 6.71
C TYR A 400 13.25 -3.61 6.57
N TYR A 401 13.70 -4.12 7.71
CA TYR A 401 14.28 -5.45 7.85
C TYR A 401 13.31 -6.37 8.56
N SER A 402 13.31 -7.66 8.21
CA SER A 402 12.39 -8.60 8.81
C SER A 402 13.01 -9.97 9.06
N ILE A 403 12.45 -10.65 10.04
CA ILE A 403 12.70 -12.05 10.33
C ILE A 403 11.36 -12.75 10.61
N GLY A 404 11.17 -13.91 10.01
CA GLY A 404 9.95 -14.67 10.19
C GLY A 404 10.15 -16.16 10.10
N GLY A 405 9.08 -16.88 10.36
CA GLY A 405 9.06 -18.32 10.22
C GLY A 405 7.66 -18.87 10.38
N GLY A 406 7.50 -20.15 10.05
CA GLY A 406 6.23 -20.81 10.18
C GLY A 406 6.33 -22.31 10.06
N VAL A 407 5.20 -22.94 10.27
CA VAL A 407 5.04 -24.38 10.19
C VAL A 407 3.88 -24.74 9.30
N LYS A 408 4.03 -25.85 8.56
CA LYS A 408 2.96 -26.47 7.77
C LYS A 408 2.72 -27.86 8.29
N TYR A 409 1.43 -28.19 8.47
CA TYR A 409 0.99 -29.50 8.86
C TYR A 409 -0.02 -30.07 7.84
N ASN A 410 0.34 -31.19 7.22
CA ASN A 410 -0.52 -31.96 6.32
C ASN A 410 -1.34 -32.94 7.18
N PHE A 411 -2.63 -32.66 7.38
CA PHE A 411 -3.50 -33.56 8.15
C PHE A 411 -4.08 -34.70 7.28
N THR A 412 -4.17 -34.46 5.95
CA THR A 412 -4.33 -35.52 4.95
C THR A 412 -3.30 -35.31 3.81
N PRO A 413 -3.20 -36.26 2.86
CA PRO A 413 -2.35 -36.02 1.67
C PRO A 413 -2.75 -34.81 0.83
N GLU A 414 -4.04 -34.45 0.87
CA GLU A 414 -4.61 -33.37 0.06
C GLU A 414 -4.69 -32.05 0.85
N TRP A 415 -4.89 -32.09 2.16
CA TRP A 415 -5.15 -30.91 2.95
C TRP A 415 -4.02 -30.57 3.91
N ALA A 416 -3.69 -29.30 3.94
CA ALA A 416 -2.70 -28.77 4.86
C ALA A 416 -3.15 -27.45 5.48
N VAL A 417 -2.71 -27.22 6.71
CA VAL A 417 -2.75 -25.92 7.37
C VAL A 417 -1.32 -25.41 7.56
N SER A 418 -1.12 -24.14 7.34
CA SER A 418 0.13 -23.45 7.63
C SER A 418 -0.15 -22.27 8.56
N VAL A 419 0.73 -22.05 9.52
CA VAL A 419 0.71 -20.88 10.39
C VAL A 419 2.11 -20.30 10.50
N GLY A 420 2.21 -18.98 10.61
CA GLY A 420 3.50 -18.33 10.70
C GLY A 420 3.41 -16.90 11.22
N GLY A 421 4.57 -16.32 11.45
CA GLY A 421 4.72 -14.93 11.86
C GLY A 421 6.00 -14.32 11.34
N LYS A 422 5.99 -13.00 11.16
CA LYS A 422 7.15 -12.20 10.73
C LYS A 422 7.18 -10.94 11.61
N TYR A 423 8.33 -10.63 12.19
CA TYR A 423 8.63 -9.38 12.84
C TYR A 423 9.35 -8.46 11.86
N MET A 424 9.04 -7.17 11.91
CA MET A 424 9.60 -6.15 11.03
C MET A 424 10.12 -5.00 11.88
N LYS A 425 11.35 -4.58 11.63
CA LYS A 425 11.90 -3.32 12.11
C LYS A 425 11.87 -2.35 10.95
N PHE A 426 11.05 -1.31 11.08
CA PHE A 426 10.89 -0.31 10.04
C PHE A 426 12.08 0.64 9.99
N GLY A 427 12.37 1.14 8.79
CA GLY A 427 13.30 2.24 8.58
C GLY A 427 12.72 3.55 9.06
N ASP A 428 13.59 4.46 9.49
CA ASP A 428 13.21 5.80 9.90
C ASP A 428 12.68 6.58 8.70
N ALA A 429 11.71 7.47 8.94
CA ALA A 429 11.11 8.29 7.90
C ALA A 429 10.99 9.75 8.34
N THR A 430 11.33 10.65 7.40
CA THR A 430 11.14 12.08 7.56
C THR A 430 9.99 12.54 6.67
N GLY A 431 8.87 12.92 7.29
CA GLY A 431 7.70 13.40 6.57
C GLY A 431 7.87 14.84 6.10
N VAL A 432 7.64 15.07 4.80
CA VAL A 432 7.63 16.40 4.20
C VAL A 432 6.27 16.76 3.68
N LEU A 433 5.97 18.07 3.65
CA LEU A 433 4.79 18.58 2.94
C LEU A 433 4.95 18.38 1.44
N PRO A 434 3.87 18.42 0.67
CA PRO A 434 3.91 18.23 -0.79
C PRO A 434 4.87 19.17 -1.56
N ASN A 435 5.30 20.29 -0.96
CA ASN A 435 6.34 21.15 -1.53
C ASN A 435 7.75 20.54 -1.47
N GLY A 436 7.92 19.36 -0.85
CA GLY A 436 9.17 18.62 -0.80
C GLY A 436 10.27 19.23 0.10
N THR A 437 10.04 20.41 0.69
CA THR A 437 11.07 21.17 1.41
C THR A 437 10.80 21.33 2.90
N ALA A 438 9.55 21.40 3.30
CA ALA A 438 9.17 21.55 4.70
C ALA A 438 9.10 20.21 5.40
N MET A 439 10.10 19.88 6.21
CA MET A 439 10.10 18.71 7.11
C MET A 439 9.14 18.96 8.26
N VAL A 440 8.09 18.19 8.34
CA VAL A 440 6.98 18.39 9.28
C VAL A 440 6.78 17.28 10.28
N SER A 441 7.39 16.12 10.06
CA SER A 441 7.35 14.98 11.00
C SER A 441 8.59 14.14 10.91
N LYS A 442 8.83 13.33 11.95
CA LYS A 442 9.92 12.36 12.05
C LYS A 442 9.42 11.10 12.76
N PHE A 443 9.67 9.97 12.14
CA PHE A 443 9.29 8.64 12.63
C PHE A 443 10.54 7.80 12.78
N GLU A 444 10.82 7.31 14.00
CA GLU A 444 12.04 6.58 14.33
C GLU A 444 11.69 5.39 15.24
N ASP A 445 12.53 4.36 15.15
CA ASP A 445 12.46 3.18 16.03
C ASP A 445 11.17 2.35 15.94
N ASN A 446 10.41 2.49 14.89
CA ASN A 446 9.13 1.82 14.68
C ASN A 446 9.28 0.35 14.30
N ASP A 447 8.28 -0.46 14.65
CA ASP A 447 8.26 -1.88 14.33
C ASP A 447 6.83 -2.42 14.12
N GLY A 448 6.75 -3.72 13.81
CA GLY A 448 5.49 -4.39 13.64
C GLY A 448 5.64 -5.90 13.47
N TYR A 449 4.50 -6.59 13.49
CA TYR A 449 4.47 -8.02 13.23
C TYR A 449 3.26 -8.42 12.41
N VAL A 450 3.46 -9.48 11.63
CA VAL A 450 2.42 -10.16 10.87
C VAL A 450 2.24 -11.56 11.41
N LEU A 451 0.99 -11.98 11.60
CA LEU A 451 0.61 -13.36 11.84
C LEU A 451 -0.26 -13.84 10.69
N GLY A 452 -0.02 -15.05 10.22
CA GLY A 452 -0.77 -15.61 9.10
C GLY A 452 -1.18 -17.05 9.31
N ALA A 453 -2.32 -17.39 8.72
CA ALA A 453 -2.82 -18.75 8.65
C ALA A 453 -3.31 -19.04 7.22
N LYS A 454 -2.94 -20.22 6.71
CA LYS A 454 -3.34 -20.69 5.37
C LYS A 454 -3.94 -22.08 5.48
N LEU A 455 -5.08 -22.26 4.84
CA LEU A 455 -5.61 -23.57 4.51
C LEU A 455 -5.39 -23.84 3.03
N SER A 456 -4.81 -24.97 2.69
CA SER A 456 -4.56 -25.35 1.29
C SER A 456 -5.04 -26.76 0.98
N TYR A 457 -5.51 -26.93 -0.25
CA TYR A 457 -5.93 -28.19 -0.85
C TYR A 457 -5.07 -28.49 -2.08
N HIS A 458 -4.60 -29.72 -2.17
CA HIS A 458 -3.86 -30.27 -3.31
C HIS A 458 -4.57 -31.51 -3.83
N GLY A 459 -5.33 -31.38 -4.91
CA GLY A 459 -5.97 -32.48 -5.61
C GLY A 459 -5.07 -33.02 -6.74
N LYS A 460 -5.38 -34.24 -7.16
CA LYS A 460 -4.74 -34.88 -8.33
C LYS A 460 -5.28 -34.32 -9.62
#